data_d29e832124730d08e3d2462ce396ff4f
#
_entry.id   d29e832124730d08e3d2462ce396ff4f
#
_cell.length_a   1.000
_cell.length_b   1.000
_cell.length_c   1.000
_cell.angle_alpha   90.00
_cell.angle_beta   90.00
_cell.angle_gamma   90.00
#
_symmetry.space_group_name_H-M   'P 1'
#
loop_
_entity.id
_entity.type
_entity.pdbx_description
1 polymer ?
#
loop_
_entity_poly.entity_id
_entity_poly.type
_entity_poly.pdbx_seq_one_letter_code
_entity_poly.pdbx_strand_id
1 'polypeptide(L)'
;MLIVEKLVKLGEGGYKAVYEHPDDPSKVIKVIRHERVSEDGCFKKHGRWKRHSMQGMYRQFRRELLQYLELCKRNYSQRRFIFPIETSYGFIPTNRGLGVVVERILGPSGQGGTLFDLCQSGRFSSKHAQALKAFFDECSELQVVFGEVNSEGLMYTESRTGKAEFVLVDGIGEKLIIPVRTWIKKNN
;
A
#
# COMPACT_ATOMS: atom_id res chain seq x y z
N MET A 1 22.86 -1.88 -4.91
CA MET A 1 22.10 -0.74 -4.34
C MET A 1 21.55 0.06 -5.51
N LEU A 2 20.24 0.28 -5.53
CA LEU A 2 19.58 1.05 -6.60
C LEU A 2 19.79 2.56 -6.41
N ILE A 3 19.97 3.26 -7.52
CA ILE A 3 20.05 4.73 -7.56
C ILE A 3 18.70 5.26 -8.01
N VAL A 4 17.97 5.84 -7.08
CA VAL A 4 16.56 6.26 -7.28
C VAL A 4 16.41 7.28 -8.40
N GLU A 5 17.40 8.16 -8.60
CA GLU A 5 17.43 9.19 -9.65
C GLU A 5 17.48 8.62 -11.08
N LYS A 6 17.87 7.35 -11.21
CA LYS A 6 17.91 6.64 -12.49
C LYS A 6 16.61 5.88 -12.81
N LEU A 7 15.69 5.81 -11.84
CA LEU A 7 14.43 5.10 -12.00
C LEU A 7 13.34 6.01 -12.56
N VAL A 8 12.42 5.43 -13.31
CA VAL A 8 11.23 6.15 -13.80
C VAL A 8 10.28 6.36 -12.64
N LYS A 9 10.01 7.63 -12.31
CA LYS A 9 9.05 7.99 -11.27
C LYS A 9 7.63 7.90 -11.82
N LEU A 10 6.79 7.12 -11.16
CA LEU A 10 5.38 6.95 -11.51
C LEU A 10 4.45 7.91 -10.76
N GLY A 11 4.82 8.29 -9.54
CA GLY A 11 4.02 9.19 -8.73
C GLY A 11 4.63 9.45 -7.36
N GLU A 12 3.99 10.34 -6.61
CA GLU A 12 4.36 10.59 -5.22
C GLU A 12 3.16 11.00 -4.38
N GLY A 13 3.16 10.52 -3.13
CA GLY A 13 2.25 10.97 -2.09
C GLY A 13 2.93 11.85 -1.05
N GLY A 14 2.26 12.07 0.08
CA GLY A 14 2.79 12.90 1.16
C GLY A 14 4.12 12.42 1.75
N TYR A 15 4.37 11.12 1.79
CA TYR A 15 5.53 10.51 2.44
C TYR A 15 6.34 9.56 1.56
N LYS A 16 5.74 9.00 0.51
CA LYS A 16 6.35 8.00 -0.38
C LYS A 16 6.38 8.50 -1.81
N ALA A 17 7.43 8.16 -2.55
CA ALA A 17 7.49 8.24 -4.00
C ALA A 17 7.51 6.82 -4.58
N VAL A 18 6.90 6.62 -5.73
CA VAL A 18 6.72 5.34 -6.41
C VAL A 18 7.50 5.37 -7.70
N TYR A 19 8.30 4.33 -7.92
CA TYR A 19 9.17 4.17 -9.09
C TYR A 19 8.92 2.83 -9.76
N GLU A 20 9.15 2.76 -11.07
CA GLU A 20 9.19 1.47 -11.78
C GLU A 20 10.33 0.60 -11.24
N HIS A 21 10.09 -0.70 -11.14
CA HIS A 21 11.16 -1.65 -10.88
C HIS A 21 12.01 -1.81 -12.16
N PRO A 22 13.36 -1.66 -12.10
CA PRO A 22 14.20 -1.64 -13.33
C PRO A 22 14.18 -2.95 -14.12
N ASP A 23 14.03 -4.08 -13.42
CA ASP A 23 14.15 -5.41 -14.03
C ASP A 23 12.80 -6.15 -14.13
N ASP A 24 11.71 -5.60 -13.57
CA ASP A 24 10.41 -6.28 -13.52
C ASP A 24 9.26 -5.27 -13.67
N PRO A 25 8.67 -5.15 -14.86
CA PRO A 25 7.59 -4.19 -15.11
C PRO A 25 6.28 -4.49 -14.36
N SER A 26 6.15 -5.68 -13.78
CA SER A 26 5.00 -6.05 -12.93
C SER A 26 5.12 -5.53 -11.51
N LYS A 27 6.22 -4.87 -11.15
CA LYS A 27 6.52 -4.38 -9.81
C LYS A 27 6.82 -2.89 -9.79
N VAL A 28 6.65 -2.30 -8.62
CA VAL A 28 7.06 -0.93 -8.32
C VAL A 28 7.87 -0.91 -7.03
N ILE A 29 8.67 0.15 -6.87
CA ILE A 29 9.46 0.40 -5.68
C ILE A 29 8.92 1.65 -5.02
N LYS A 30 8.48 1.53 -3.77
CA LYS A 30 8.06 2.67 -2.94
C LYS A 30 9.21 3.06 -2.02
N VAL A 31 9.63 4.30 -2.11
CA VAL A 31 10.74 4.86 -1.30
C VAL A 31 10.20 6.02 -0.46
N ILE A 32 10.64 6.11 0.78
CA ILE A 32 10.30 7.25 1.64
C ILE A 32 11.00 8.52 1.09
N ARG A 33 10.25 9.60 1.03
CA ARG A 33 10.76 10.90 0.54
C ARG A 33 11.78 11.46 1.52
N HIS A 34 13.05 11.53 1.08
CA HIS A 34 14.19 11.91 1.92
C HIS A 34 14.08 13.34 2.50
N GLU A 35 13.44 14.26 1.77
CA GLU A 35 13.21 15.63 2.24
C GLU A 35 12.26 15.70 3.45
N ARG A 36 11.52 14.62 3.72
CA ARG A 36 10.64 14.48 4.89
C ARG A 36 11.35 13.86 6.10
N VAL A 37 12.57 13.35 5.92
CA VAL A 37 13.33 12.59 6.91
C VAL A 37 14.47 13.44 7.46
N SER A 38 14.72 13.35 8.76
CA SER A 38 15.86 13.92 9.45
C SER A 38 17.01 12.90 9.50
N GLU A 39 18.23 13.36 9.87
CA GLU A 39 19.44 12.53 9.92
C GLU A 39 19.34 11.32 10.85
N ASP A 40 18.46 11.39 11.87
CA ASP A 40 18.16 10.29 12.79
C ASP A 40 17.20 9.22 12.20
N GLY A 41 16.84 9.31 10.93
CA GLY A 41 15.94 8.39 10.27
C GLY A 41 14.46 8.53 10.65
N CYS A 42 14.08 9.66 11.27
CA CYS A 42 12.71 9.97 11.66
C CYS A 42 12.07 11.03 10.75
N PHE A 43 10.76 11.12 10.72
CA PHE A 43 10.08 12.20 9.99
C PHE A 43 10.28 13.55 10.71
N LYS A 44 10.66 14.58 9.97
CA LYS A 44 10.91 15.96 10.46
C LYS A 44 9.73 16.54 11.23
N LYS A 45 8.49 16.22 10.83
CA LYS A 45 7.26 16.72 11.48
C LYS A 45 6.88 15.97 12.76
N HIS A 46 7.60 14.93 13.14
CA HIS A 46 7.28 14.17 14.34
C HIS A 46 7.82 14.88 15.59
N GLY A 47 6.96 15.11 16.58
CA GLY A 47 7.37 15.59 17.90
C GLY A 47 8.27 14.58 18.64
N ARG A 48 8.95 15.04 19.70
CA ARG A 48 9.95 14.25 20.49
C ARG A 48 9.48 12.82 20.83
N TRP A 49 8.25 12.64 21.27
CA TRP A 49 7.68 11.33 21.64
C TRP A 49 7.59 10.35 20.46
N LYS A 50 7.28 10.84 19.26
CA LYS A 50 7.22 10.00 18.05
C LYS A 50 8.61 9.69 17.46
N ARG A 51 9.63 10.46 17.78
CA ARG A 51 11.01 10.19 17.37
C ARG A 51 11.60 8.95 18.04
N HIS A 52 11.15 8.65 19.27
CA HIS A 52 11.55 7.42 19.97
C HIS A 52 10.76 6.18 19.51
N SER A 53 9.86 6.32 18.52
CA SER A 53 9.18 5.15 17.97
C SER A 53 10.18 4.26 17.24
N MET A 54 10.18 2.98 17.59
CA MET A 54 10.96 1.97 16.88
C MET A 54 10.65 2.03 15.38
N GLN A 55 11.66 1.82 14.52
CA GLN A 55 11.66 1.84 13.05
C GLN A 55 11.54 3.23 12.38
N GLY A 56 11.45 4.34 13.09
CA GLY A 56 11.49 5.68 12.53
C GLY A 56 10.58 5.86 11.30
N MET A 57 11.18 6.29 10.17
CA MET A 57 10.48 6.49 8.90
C MET A 57 9.91 5.20 8.30
N TYR A 58 10.48 4.02 8.62
CA TYR A 58 10.02 2.72 8.09
C TYR A 58 8.79 2.16 8.81
N ARG A 59 8.25 2.86 9.80
CA ARG A 59 7.03 2.47 10.49
C ARG A 59 5.85 2.23 9.53
N GLN A 60 5.79 2.97 8.42
CA GLN A 60 4.74 2.75 7.40
C GLN A 60 4.90 1.40 6.72
N PHE A 61 6.11 1.09 6.23
CA PHE A 61 6.40 -0.20 5.59
C PHE A 61 6.17 -1.38 6.54
N ARG A 62 6.60 -1.25 7.80
CA ARG A 62 6.33 -2.28 8.81
C ARG A 62 4.84 -2.56 8.96
N ARG A 63 4.03 -1.51 9.04
CA ARG A 63 2.58 -1.62 9.24
C ARG A 63 1.90 -2.34 8.07
N GLU A 64 2.23 -1.95 6.84
CA GLU A 64 1.71 -2.54 5.61
C GLU A 64 2.12 -4.02 5.50
N LEU A 65 3.41 -4.31 5.74
CA LEU A 65 3.91 -5.67 5.72
C LEU A 65 3.29 -6.56 6.79
N LEU A 66 3.14 -6.09 8.02
CA LEU A 66 2.51 -6.86 9.10
C LEU A 66 1.06 -7.20 8.77
N GLN A 67 0.30 -6.29 8.17
CA GLN A 67 -1.07 -6.58 7.72
C GLN A 67 -1.08 -7.65 6.64
N TYR A 68 -0.19 -7.57 5.65
CA TYR A 68 -0.06 -8.59 4.60
C TYR A 68 0.29 -9.96 5.18
N LEU A 69 1.29 -10.05 6.06
CA LEU A 69 1.70 -11.31 6.70
C LEU A 69 0.59 -11.90 7.57
N GLU A 70 -0.19 -11.09 8.28
CA GLU A 70 -1.33 -11.56 9.07
C GLU A 70 -2.42 -12.16 8.17
N LEU A 71 -2.70 -11.56 7.02
CA LEU A 71 -3.62 -12.11 6.03
C LEU A 71 -3.12 -13.44 5.47
N CYS A 72 -1.84 -13.52 5.12
CA CYS A 72 -1.20 -14.77 4.67
C CYS A 72 -1.33 -15.89 5.70
N LYS A 73 -1.06 -15.57 6.98
CA LYS A 73 -1.17 -16.52 8.10
C LYS A 73 -2.59 -17.03 8.26
N ARG A 74 -3.60 -16.15 8.27
CA ARG A 74 -5.00 -16.54 8.47
C ARG A 74 -5.53 -17.41 7.33
N ASN A 75 -5.05 -17.18 6.12
CA ASN A 75 -5.52 -17.87 4.91
C ASN A 75 -4.53 -18.96 4.44
N TYR A 76 -3.59 -19.38 5.30
CA TYR A 76 -2.56 -20.34 4.95
C TYR A 76 -3.10 -21.69 4.49
N SER A 77 -4.13 -22.22 5.17
CA SER A 77 -4.77 -23.49 4.81
C SER A 77 -5.44 -23.48 3.44
N GLN A 78 -5.91 -22.31 3.01
CA GLN A 78 -6.54 -22.07 1.71
C GLN A 78 -5.49 -21.79 0.61
N ARG A 79 -4.20 -21.70 0.97
CA ARG A 79 -3.10 -21.29 0.07
C ARG A 79 -3.38 -19.97 -0.65
N ARG A 80 -4.07 -19.05 0.03
CA ARG A 80 -4.44 -17.75 -0.50
C ARG A 80 -3.42 -16.70 -0.06
N PHE A 81 -2.78 -16.02 -1.04
CA PHE A 81 -1.75 -15.00 -0.83
C PHE A 81 -2.03 -13.72 -1.62
N ILE A 82 -3.16 -13.65 -2.35
CA ILE A 82 -3.63 -12.47 -3.05
C ILE A 82 -4.86 -11.95 -2.31
N PHE A 83 -4.81 -10.68 -1.90
CA PHE A 83 -5.81 -10.02 -1.07
C PHE A 83 -6.21 -8.68 -1.71
N PRO A 84 -7.28 -8.01 -1.26
CA PRO A 84 -7.66 -6.70 -1.78
C PRO A 84 -6.70 -5.57 -1.33
N ILE A 85 -5.48 -5.90 -0.98
CA ILE A 85 -4.36 -5.00 -0.74
C ILE A 85 -3.20 -5.39 -1.66
N GLU A 86 -2.28 -4.47 -1.94
CA GLU A 86 -1.10 -4.76 -2.76
C GLU A 86 -0.23 -5.86 -2.16
N THR A 87 0.32 -6.71 -3.02
CA THR A 87 1.23 -7.77 -2.63
C THR A 87 2.62 -7.22 -2.38
N SER A 88 3.21 -7.53 -1.22
CA SER A 88 4.59 -7.16 -0.90
C SER A 88 5.58 -8.26 -1.28
N TYR A 89 6.65 -7.89 -1.99
CA TYR A 89 7.74 -8.80 -2.39
C TYR A 89 9.01 -8.62 -1.56
N GLY A 90 9.02 -7.69 -0.60
CA GLY A 90 10.14 -7.46 0.30
C GLY A 90 10.80 -6.10 0.14
N PHE A 91 12.05 -5.98 0.58
CA PHE A 91 12.79 -4.72 0.61
C PHE A 91 13.98 -4.74 -0.34
N ILE A 92 14.33 -3.56 -0.84
CA ILE A 92 15.49 -3.33 -1.69
C ILE A 92 16.30 -2.13 -1.19
N PRO A 93 17.63 -2.24 -1.06
CA PRO A 93 18.47 -1.10 -0.70
C PRO A 93 18.56 -0.08 -1.84
N THR A 94 18.33 1.20 -1.51
CA THR A 94 18.51 2.32 -2.43
C THR A 94 19.46 3.36 -1.85
N ASN A 95 19.95 4.28 -2.68
CA ASN A 95 20.74 5.42 -2.21
C ASN A 95 19.95 6.42 -1.35
N ARG A 96 18.62 6.22 -1.19
CA ARG A 96 17.74 7.02 -0.31
C ARG A 96 17.16 6.21 0.85
N GLY A 97 17.81 5.11 1.23
CA GLY A 97 17.35 4.17 2.25
C GLY A 97 16.66 2.95 1.68
N LEU A 98 15.91 2.20 2.50
CA LEU A 98 15.18 1.03 2.02
C LEU A 98 13.95 1.46 1.22
N GLY A 99 13.77 0.82 0.06
CA GLY A 99 12.51 0.79 -0.67
C GLY A 99 11.75 -0.51 -0.38
N VAL A 100 10.44 -0.48 -0.47
CA VAL A 100 9.61 -1.69 -0.49
C VAL A 100 9.19 -1.99 -1.93
N VAL A 101 9.40 -3.26 -2.33
CA VAL A 101 8.97 -3.77 -3.63
C VAL A 101 7.57 -4.33 -3.49
N VAL A 102 6.64 -3.81 -4.30
CA VAL A 102 5.24 -4.25 -4.30
C VAL A 102 4.76 -4.47 -5.73
N GLU A 103 3.62 -5.15 -5.87
CA GLU A 103 3.02 -5.33 -7.20
C GLU A 103 2.61 -4.00 -7.83
N ARG A 104 2.71 -3.94 -9.15
CA ARG A 104 2.22 -2.81 -9.95
C ARG A 104 0.76 -3.04 -10.32
N ILE A 105 -0.12 -2.19 -9.84
CA ILE A 105 -1.54 -2.25 -10.20
C ILE A 105 -1.75 -1.40 -11.45
N LEU A 106 -2.25 -2.03 -12.51
CA LEU A 106 -2.56 -1.38 -13.79
C LEU A 106 -4.06 -1.47 -14.06
N GLY A 107 -4.63 -0.37 -14.51
CA GLY A 107 -5.99 -0.33 -15.04
C GLY A 107 -6.10 -0.95 -16.45
N PRO A 108 -7.31 -1.03 -17.02
CA PRO A 108 -7.55 -1.63 -18.33
C PRO A 108 -6.80 -0.97 -19.48
N SER A 109 -6.42 0.30 -19.35
CA SER A 109 -5.61 1.03 -20.34
C SER A 109 -4.10 0.76 -20.26
N GLY A 110 -3.66 -0.12 -19.36
CA GLY A 110 -2.24 -0.33 -19.05
C GLY A 110 -1.60 0.79 -18.20
N GLN A 111 -2.38 1.77 -17.79
CA GLN A 111 -1.94 2.85 -16.90
C GLN A 111 -2.58 2.67 -15.52
N GLY A 112 -1.90 3.14 -14.50
CA GLY A 112 -2.48 3.20 -13.15
C GLY A 112 -3.67 4.16 -13.13
N GLY A 113 -4.76 3.77 -12.49
CA GLY A 113 -5.95 4.60 -12.31
C GLY A 113 -6.49 4.45 -10.91
N THR A 114 -6.52 5.56 -10.17
CA THR A 114 -7.09 5.59 -8.82
C THR A 114 -8.61 5.77 -8.87
N LEU A 115 -9.29 5.46 -7.78
CA LEU A 115 -10.71 5.81 -7.63
C LEU A 115 -10.92 7.32 -7.76
N PHE A 116 -9.96 8.13 -7.28
CA PHE A 116 -9.99 9.57 -7.45
C PHE A 116 -10.00 9.97 -8.93
N ASP A 117 -9.07 9.40 -9.74
CA ASP A 117 -8.97 9.69 -11.17
C ASP A 117 -10.25 9.28 -11.93
N LEU A 118 -10.82 8.13 -11.58
CA LEU A 118 -12.08 7.66 -12.18
C LEU A 118 -13.24 8.61 -11.90
N CYS A 119 -13.34 9.12 -10.65
CA CYS A 119 -14.36 10.08 -10.28
C CYS A 119 -14.14 11.44 -10.94
N GLN A 120 -12.92 11.97 -10.93
CA GLN A 120 -12.58 13.26 -11.52
C GLN A 120 -12.80 13.29 -13.04
N SER A 121 -12.49 12.19 -13.73
CA SER A 121 -12.67 12.09 -15.18
C SER A 121 -14.09 11.73 -15.62
N GLY A 122 -15.02 11.55 -14.69
CA GLY A 122 -16.40 11.12 -14.98
C GLY A 122 -16.51 9.69 -15.54
N ARG A 123 -15.45 8.89 -15.44
CA ARG A 123 -15.41 7.49 -15.94
C ARG A 123 -15.92 6.46 -14.92
N PHE A 124 -16.29 6.90 -13.72
CA PHE A 124 -16.84 6.00 -12.71
C PHE A 124 -18.20 5.48 -13.16
N SER A 125 -18.35 4.17 -13.27
CA SER A 125 -19.52 3.48 -13.81
C SER A 125 -20.10 2.49 -12.80
N SER A 126 -21.25 1.88 -13.14
CA SER A 126 -21.87 0.82 -12.34
C SER A 126 -20.93 -0.38 -12.12
N LYS A 127 -20.08 -0.72 -13.09
CA LYS A 127 -19.05 -1.77 -12.96
C LYS A 127 -18.05 -1.41 -11.86
N HIS A 128 -17.59 -0.16 -11.81
CA HIS A 128 -16.70 0.32 -10.75
C HIS A 128 -17.40 0.31 -9.39
N ALA A 129 -18.68 0.71 -9.31
CA ALA A 129 -19.44 0.66 -8.07
C ALA A 129 -19.60 -0.75 -7.52
N GLN A 130 -19.86 -1.73 -8.39
CA GLN A 130 -19.95 -3.15 -8.00
C GLN A 130 -18.59 -3.67 -7.50
N ALA A 131 -17.49 -3.36 -8.21
CA ALA A 131 -16.13 -3.73 -7.80
C ALA A 131 -15.74 -3.09 -6.46
N LEU A 132 -16.14 -1.83 -6.24
CA LEU A 132 -15.87 -1.12 -4.98
C LEU A 132 -16.65 -1.74 -3.81
N LYS A 133 -17.92 -2.10 -4.04
CA LYS A 133 -18.71 -2.83 -3.04
C LYS A 133 -18.07 -4.16 -2.70
N ALA A 134 -17.70 -4.96 -3.70
CA ALA A 134 -17.05 -6.25 -3.51
C ALA A 134 -15.72 -6.12 -2.75
N PHE A 135 -14.93 -5.05 -3.03
CA PHE A 135 -13.72 -4.73 -2.29
C PHE A 135 -13.99 -4.53 -0.78
N PHE A 136 -15.00 -3.74 -0.42
CA PHE A 136 -15.31 -3.52 1.00
C PHE A 136 -15.89 -4.76 1.67
N ASP A 137 -16.73 -5.53 0.99
CA ASP A 137 -17.27 -6.80 1.48
C ASP A 137 -16.12 -7.77 1.79
N GLU A 138 -15.18 -7.96 0.86
CA GLU A 138 -14.00 -8.81 1.01
C GLU A 138 -13.05 -8.32 2.11
N CYS A 139 -12.79 -7.01 2.18
CA CYS A 139 -12.01 -6.43 3.26
C CYS A 139 -12.63 -6.67 4.63
N SER A 140 -13.96 -6.64 4.72
CA SER A 140 -14.70 -6.93 5.95
C SER A 140 -14.57 -8.40 6.35
N GLU A 141 -14.75 -9.34 5.42
CA GLU A 141 -14.58 -10.78 5.65
C GLU A 141 -13.16 -11.12 6.11
N LEU A 142 -12.17 -10.56 5.43
CA LEU A 142 -10.76 -10.76 5.75
C LEU A 142 -10.29 -9.96 6.98
N GLN A 143 -11.14 -9.10 7.52
CA GLN A 143 -10.80 -8.20 8.62
C GLN A 143 -9.57 -7.33 8.31
N VAL A 144 -9.48 -6.80 7.10
CA VAL A 144 -8.42 -5.87 6.72
C VAL A 144 -8.51 -4.62 7.60
N VAL A 145 -7.37 -4.22 8.18
CA VAL A 145 -7.30 -3.00 9.00
C VAL A 145 -6.86 -1.84 8.14
N PHE A 146 -7.72 -0.84 8.07
CA PHE A 146 -7.42 0.41 7.38
C PHE A 146 -6.82 1.42 8.37
N GLY A 147 -5.62 1.91 8.06
CA GLY A 147 -5.03 3.04 8.77
C GLY A 147 -5.62 4.36 8.28
N GLU A 148 -5.82 4.45 6.97
CA GLU A 148 -6.46 5.57 6.28
C GLU A 148 -6.97 5.09 4.94
N VAL A 149 -8.22 5.36 4.62
CA VAL A 149 -8.79 5.08 3.30
C VAL A 149 -9.08 6.41 2.63
N ASN A 150 -8.45 6.60 1.48
CA ASN A 150 -8.75 7.73 0.60
C ASN A 150 -8.88 7.21 -0.84
N SER A 151 -9.48 8.01 -1.70
CA SER A 151 -9.71 7.64 -3.10
C SER A 151 -8.42 7.54 -3.94
N GLU A 152 -7.34 8.17 -3.51
CA GLU A 152 -6.02 8.08 -4.16
C GLU A 152 -5.28 6.76 -3.80
N GLY A 153 -5.61 6.16 -2.65
CA GLY A 153 -5.04 4.91 -2.18
C GLY A 153 -5.73 3.66 -2.74
N LEU A 154 -6.81 3.80 -3.53
CA LEU A 154 -7.56 2.71 -4.14
C LEU A 154 -7.34 2.71 -5.64
N MET A 155 -6.76 1.64 -6.18
CA MET A 155 -6.53 1.47 -7.62
C MET A 155 -7.46 0.41 -8.21
N TYR A 156 -8.00 0.71 -9.39
CA TYR A 156 -8.86 -0.19 -10.14
C TYR A 156 -8.06 -1.02 -11.13
N THR A 157 -8.39 -2.30 -11.23
CA THR A 157 -7.78 -3.22 -12.20
C THR A 157 -8.78 -4.29 -12.67
N GLU A 158 -8.50 -4.89 -13.83
CA GLU A 158 -9.24 -6.05 -14.38
C GLU A 158 -8.30 -7.21 -14.73
N SER A 159 -6.97 -6.99 -14.64
CA SER A 159 -5.97 -7.95 -15.10
C SER A 159 -5.35 -8.80 -13.99
N ARG A 160 -5.49 -8.40 -12.72
CA ARG A 160 -4.81 -9.02 -11.59
C ARG A 160 -5.35 -10.42 -11.26
N THR A 161 -6.65 -10.53 -11.14
CA THR A 161 -7.34 -11.80 -10.86
C THR A 161 -8.29 -12.22 -12.00
N GLY A 162 -8.28 -11.48 -13.12
CA GLY A 162 -9.20 -11.66 -14.24
C GLY A 162 -10.61 -11.12 -13.98
N LYS A 163 -10.79 -10.35 -12.90
CA LYS A 163 -12.06 -9.72 -12.51
C LYS A 163 -11.86 -8.24 -12.28
N ALA A 164 -12.94 -7.47 -12.43
CA ALA A 164 -12.98 -6.07 -12.03
C ALA A 164 -12.84 -5.97 -10.49
N GLU A 165 -11.78 -5.36 -10.02
CA GLU A 165 -11.50 -5.22 -8.59
C GLU A 165 -10.83 -3.90 -8.24
N PHE A 166 -10.97 -3.47 -6.98
CA PHE A 166 -10.16 -2.43 -6.38
C PHE A 166 -9.10 -3.05 -5.48
N VAL A 167 -7.92 -2.42 -5.45
CA VAL A 167 -6.78 -2.81 -4.62
C VAL A 167 -6.34 -1.61 -3.79
N LEU A 168 -6.21 -1.79 -2.49
CA LEU A 168 -5.67 -0.76 -1.61
C LEU A 168 -4.14 -0.76 -1.71
N VAL A 169 -3.59 0.36 -2.16
CA VAL A 169 -2.14 0.54 -2.37
C VAL A 169 -1.50 1.51 -1.37
N ASP A 170 -2.30 2.20 -0.55
CA ASP A 170 -1.81 3.04 0.54
C ASP A 170 -2.79 3.06 1.72
N GLY A 171 -2.32 3.43 2.89
CA GLY A 171 -3.16 3.50 4.08
C GLY A 171 -3.45 2.15 4.75
N ILE A 172 -2.70 1.09 4.45
CA ILE A 172 -2.85 -0.25 4.99
C ILE A 172 -2.35 -0.32 6.44
N GLY A 173 -3.08 -1.06 7.28
CA GLY A 173 -2.67 -1.45 8.64
C GLY A 173 -2.90 -0.39 9.73
N GLU A 174 -2.71 -0.80 10.98
CA GLU A 174 -3.05 -0.02 12.18
C GLU A 174 -2.12 1.18 12.40
N LYS A 175 -2.69 2.39 12.50
CA LYS A 175 -1.95 3.62 12.80
C LYS A 175 -1.70 3.85 14.29
N LEU A 176 -2.49 3.22 15.16
CA LEU A 176 -2.39 3.43 16.60
C LEU A 176 -1.18 2.72 17.20
N ILE A 177 -0.58 3.31 18.24
CA ILE A 177 0.52 2.70 18.99
C ILE A 177 0.02 1.47 19.75
N ILE A 178 -1.20 1.54 20.28
CA ILE A 178 -1.90 0.41 20.90
C ILE A 178 -2.87 -0.13 19.84
N PRO A 179 -2.77 -1.39 19.41
CA PRO A 179 -3.59 -1.95 18.35
C PRO A 179 -5.02 -2.30 18.83
N VAL A 180 -5.73 -1.30 19.37
CA VAL A 180 -7.06 -1.46 19.94
C VAL A 180 -8.04 -2.08 18.96
N ARG A 181 -7.98 -1.66 17.68
CA ARG A 181 -8.86 -2.18 16.63
C ARG A 181 -8.61 -3.66 16.33
N THR A 182 -7.36 -4.11 16.44
CA THR A 182 -7.00 -5.52 16.27
C THR A 182 -7.41 -6.37 17.47
N TRP A 183 -7.44 -5.79 18.68
CA TRP A 183 -7.82 -6.49 19.90
C TRP A 183 -9.32 -6.70 20.03
N ILE A 184 -10.13 -5.71 19.67
CA ILE A 184 -11.60 -5.80 19.72
C ILE A 184 -12.11 -6.91 18.78
N LYS A 185 -11.44 -7.14 17.65
CA LYS A 185 -11.81 -8.18 16.69
C LYS A 185 -11.46 -9.63 17.11
N LYS A 186 -10.58 -9.82 18.10
CA LYS A 186 -10.23 -11.15 18.61
C LYS A 186 -11.22 -11.70 19.63
N ASN A 187 -12.13 -10.90 20.15
CA ASN A 187 -13.05 -11.23 21.23
C ASN A 187 -14.54 -11.25 20.80
N ASN A 188 -14.79 -11.24 19.47
CA ASN A 188 -16.13 -11.46 18.90
C ASN A 188 -16.05 -12.76 18.04
#